data_e2a79dc84f8cbc3995906e970f3ac520
#
_entry.id   e2a79dc84f8cbc3995906e970f3ac520
#
_cell.length_a   1.000
_cell.length_b   1.000
_cell.length_c   1.000
_cell.angle_alpha   90.00
_cell.angle_beta   90.00
_cell.angle_gamma   90.00
#
_symmetry.space_group_name_H-M   'P 1'
#
loop_
_entity.id
_entity.type
_entity.pdbx_description
1 polymer ?
#
loop_
_entity_poly.entity_id
_entity_poly.type
_entity_poly.pdbx_seq_one_letter_code
_entity_poly.pdbx_strand_id
1 'polypeptide(L)'
;MAILAKALSELGAQANSVQVVFVSTDPAHDTPQSMGVFLARFDSTFIGATGTPEELQPIWRDYGVTVLDGGETHSSYTYLIDPNGNLRLTYAYPSTPEQIAADLKLLFRKN
;
A
#
# COMPACT_ATOMS: atom_id res chain seq x y z
N MET A 1 2.28 -7.89 -1.08
CA MET A 1 3.38 -7.08 -1.65
C MET A 1 3.90 -7.60 -2.98
N ALA A 2 3.91 -8.91 -3.19
CA ALA A 2 4.33 -9.48 -4.47
C ALA A 2 3.47 -8.99 -5.65
N ILE A 3 2.16 -8.86 -5.43
CA ILE A 3 1.24 -8.36 -6.45
C ILE A 3 1.59 -6.92 -6.85
N LEU A 4 1.90 -6.07 -5.87
CA LEU A 4 2.25 -4.68 -6.15
C LEU A 4 3.61 -4.57 -6.84
N ALA A 5 4.58 -5.37 -6.43
CA ALA A 5 5.89 -5.40 -7.09
C ALA A 5 5.75 -5.81 -8.57
N LYS A 6 4.93 -6.81 -8.84
CA LYS A 6 4.68 -7.25 -10.21
C LYS A 6 3.93 -6.20 -11.02
N ALA A 7 2.94 -5.53 -10.41
CA ALA A 7 2.22 -4.45 -11.08
C ALA A 7 3.17 -3.34 -11.51
N LEU A 8 4.09 -2.93 -10.63
CA LEU A 8 5.09 -1.91 -10.97
C LEU A 8 6.02 -2.38 -12.10
N SER A 9 6.43 -3.64 -12.10
CA SER A 9 7.29 -4.15 -13.15
C SER A 9 6.62 -4.08 -14.53
N GLU A 10 5.30 -4.20 -14.58
CA GLU A 10 4.53 -4.10 -15.82
C GLU A 10 4.39 -2.66 -16.33
N LEU A 11 4.64 -1.67 -15.48
CA LEU A 11 4.60 -0.27 -15.86
C LEU A 11 5.89 0.21 -16.56
N GLY A 12 6.98 -0.52 -16.41
CA GLY A 12 8.26 -0.11 -16.96
C GLY A 12 8.72 1.23 -16.37
N ALA A 13 9.10 2.18 -17.23
CA ALA A 13 9.60 3.48 -16.77
C ALA A 13 8.53 4.29 -16.02
N GLN A 14 7.25 4.05 -16.25
CA GLN A 14 6.18 4.75 -15.54
C GLN A 14 6.13 4.38 -14.05
N ALA A 15 6.76 3.28 -13.65
CA ALA A 15 6.85 2.88 -12.25
C ALA A 15 7.55 3.96 -11.40
N ASN A 16 8.42 4.77 -12.00
CA ASN A 16 9.09 5.86 -11.29
C ASN A 16 8.14 6.95 -10.80
N SER A 17 6.91 6.98 -11.34
CA SER A 17 5.88 7.93 -10.93
C SER A 17 4.94 7.38 -9.88
N VAL A 18 5.20 6.18 -9.37
CA VAL A 18 4.36 5.50 -8.38
C VAL A 18 5.15 5.27 -7.11
N GLN A 19 4.56 5.58 -5.98
CA GLN A 19 5.12 5.26 -4.66
C GLN A 19 4.17 4.29 -3.94
N VAL A 20 4.70 3.14 -3.53
CA VAL A 20 3.96 2.20 -2.70
C VAL A 20 4.30 2.45 -1.25
N VAL A 21 3.27 2.62 -0.42
CA VAL A 21 3.40 2.80 1.02
C VAL A 21 2.62 1.70 1.71
N PHE A 22 3.31 0.97 2.59
CA PHE A 22 2.69 -0.06 3.43
C PHE A 22 2.50 0.54 4.83
N VAL A 23 1.24 0.66 5.26
CA VAL A 23 0.92 1.18 6.60
C VAL A 23 0.68 0.02 7.54
N SER A 24 1.38 0.00 8.67
CA SER A 24 1.28 -1.07 9.65
C SER A 24 -0.12 -1.16 10.26
N THR A 25 -0.60 -2.39 10.46
CA THR A 25 -1.79 -2.69 11.26
C THR A 25 -1.41 -3.45 12.53
N ASP A 26 -0.11 -3.63 12.78
CA ASP A 26 0.43 -4.34 13.94
C ASP A 26 1.66 -3.61 14.49
N PRO A 27 1.47 -2.40 15.06
CA PRO A 27 2.61 -1.58 15.51
C PRO A 27 3.41 -2.21 16.64
N ALA A 28 2.86 -3.17 17.37
CA ALA A 28 3.60 -3.86 18.42
C ALA A 28 4.73 -4.73 17.84
N HIS A 29 4.55 -5.25 16.63
CA HIS A 29 5.52 -6.13 15.98
C HIS A 29 6.25 -5.49 14.80
N ASP A 30 5.66 -4.47 14.17
CA ASP A 30 6.24 -3.80 13.01
C ASP A 30 7.10 -2.62 13.45
N THR A 31 8.41 -2.77 13.32
CA THR A 31 9.36 -1.67 13.54
C THR A 31 9.80 -1.12 12.17
N PRO A 32 10.34 0.12 12.13
CA PRO A 32 10.88 0.63 10.87
C PRO A 32 11.90 -0.31 10.24
N GLN A 33 12.75 -0.93 11.05
CA GLN A 33 13.77 -1.86 10.57
C GLN A 33 13.15 -3.13 10.00
N SER A 34 12.21 -3.77 10.72
CA SER A 34 11.61 -5.02 10.26
C SER A 34 10.78 -4.81 8.99
N MET A 35 10.08 -3.68 8.90
CA MET A 35 9.31 -3.34 7.71
C MET A 35 10.22 -3.08 6.52
N GLY A 36 11.32 -2.37 6.72
CA GLY A 36 12.28 -2.10 5.66
C GLY A 36 12.89 -3.38 5.10
N VAL A 37 13.27 -4.32 5.95
CA VAL A 37 13.80 -5.62 5.52
C VAL A 37 12.76 -6.41 4.74
N PHE A 38 11.54 -6.45 5.24
CA PHE A 38 10.44 -7.17 4.59
C PHE A 38 10.14 -6.59 3.20
N LEU A 39 9.96 -5.29 3.11
CA LEU A 39 9.56 -4.63 1.87
C LEU A 39 10.66 -4.67 0.80
N ALA A 40 11.93 -4.59 1.22
CA ALA A 40 13.05 -4.64 0.28
C ALA A 40 13.14 -5.96 -0.49
N ARG A 41 12.49 -7.02 0.00
CA ARG A 41 12.42 -8.30 -0.72
C ARG A 41 11.58 -8.21 -1.99
N PHE A 42 10.70 -7.22 -2.07
CA PHE A 42 9.78 -7.05 -3.18
C PHE A 42 10.20 -5.92 -4.10
N ASP A 43 10.53 -4.78 -3.55
CA ASP A 43 10.95 -3.61 -4.33
C ASP A 43 11.67 -2.64 -3.40
N SER A 44 12.83 -2.13 -3.85
CA SER A 44 13.64 -1.23 -3.03
C SER A 44 13.01 0.15 -2.83
N THR A 45 12.00 0.51 -3.64
CA THR A 45 11.30 1.79 -3.52
C THR A 45 10.10 1.75 -2.57
N PHE A 46 9.70 0.57 -2.13
CA PHE A 46 8.58 0.43 -1.20
C PHE A 46 8.96 1.00 0.15
N ILE A 47 8.06 1.77 0.75
CA ILE A 47 8.29 2.32 2.09
C ILE A 47 7.22 1.84 3.05
N GLY A 48 7.62 1.65 4.31
CA GLY A 48 6.72 1.28 5.39
C GLY A 48 6.48 2.45 6.31
N ALA A 49 5.25 2.57 6.80
CA ALA A 49 4.88 3.58 7.78
C ALA A 49 4.32 2.88 9.02
N THR A 50 4.89 3.20 10.17
CA THR A 50 4.42 2.69 11.45
C THR A 50 4.45 3.82 12.48
N GLY A 51 3.96 3.56 13.67
CA GLY A 51 3.92 4.53 14.75
C GLY A 51 3.24 3.92 15.97
N THR A 52 2.83 4.77 16.89
CA THR A 52 2.04 4.31 18.02
C THR A 52 0.62 3.97 17.55
N PRO A 53 -0.12 3.14 18.32
CA PRO A 53 -1.52 2.89 17.99
C PRO A 53 -2.34 4.19 17.87
N GLU A 54 -2.06 5.17 18.71
CA GLU A 54 -2.73 6.46 18.68
C GLU A 54 -2.46 7.24 17.40
N GLU A 55 -1.25 7.13 16.87
CA GLU A 55 -0.88 7.77 15.61
C GLU A 55 -1.50 7.08 14.41
N LEU A 56 -1.65 5.75 14.46
CA LEU A 56 -2.15 4.95 13.35
C LEU A 56 -3.68 4.90 13.28
N GLN A 57 -4.37 4.99 14.43
CA GLN A 57 -5.83 4.91 14.47
C GLN A 57 -6.54 5.88 13.52
N PRO A 58 -6.16 7.16 13.42
CA PRO A 58 -6.83 8.06 12.48
C PRO A 58 -6.68 7.60 11.02
N ILE A 59 -5.52 7.04 10.68
CA ILE A 59 -5.27 6.53 9.33
C ILE A 59 -6.17 5.33 9.05
N TRP A 60 -6.21 4.37 9.96
CA TRP A 60 -7.07 3.19 9.82
C TRP A 60 -8.54 3.59 9.67
N ARG A 61 -8.99 4.53 10.51
CA ARG A 61 -10.37 5.01 10.47
C ARG A 61 -10.69 5.70 9.15
N ASP A 62 -9.79 6.57 8.69
CA ASP A 62 -10.03 7.36 7.49
C ASP A 62 -10.10 6.49 6.23
N TYR A 63 -9.38 5.36 6.23
CA TYR A 63 -9.41 4.42 5.12
C TYR A 63 -10.35 3.24 5.32
N GLY A 64 -11.11 3.23 6.42
CA GLY A 64 -12.06 2.15 6.69
C GLY A 64 -11.41 0.82 7.01
N VAL A 65 -10.20 0.83 7.56
CA VAL A 65 -9.46 -0.38 7.91
C VAL A 65 -9.89 -0.84 9.29
N THR A 66 -10.29 -2.12 9.40
CA THR A 66 -10.62 -2.74 10.67
C THR A 66 -9.37 -3.41 11.24
N VAL A 67 -9.02 -3.05 12.48
CA VAL A 67 -7.87 -3.62 13.19
C VAL A 67 -8.35 -4.09 14.57
N LEU A 68 -8.25 -5.39 14.82
CA LEU A 68 -8.69 -6.03 16.06
C LEU A 68 -7.55 -6.86 16.64
N ASP A 69 -7.63 -7.15 17.93
CA ASP A 69 -6.71 -8.06 18.63
C ASP A 69 -5.25 -7.63 18.49
N GLY A 70 -4.98 -6.33 18.62
CA GLY A 70 -3.62 -5.80 18.54
C GLY A 70 -2.98 -5.95 17.17
N GLY A 71 -3.78 -6.12 16.11
CA GLY A 71 -3.30 -6.29 14.75
C GLY A 71 -3.37 -7.72 14.23
N GLU A 72 -3.75 -8.68 15.07
CA GLU A 72 -3.89 -10.07 14.62
C GLU A 72 -5.03 -10.24 13.63
N THR A 73 -6.08 -9.42 13.75
CA THR A 73 -7.22 -9.43 12.84
C THR A 73 -7.35 -8.04 12.21
N HIS A 74 -7.24 -7.99 10.90
CA HIS A 74 -7.38 -6.72 10.17
C HIS A 74 -7.91 -6.98 8.76
N SER A 75 -8.53 -5.95 8.19
CA SER A 75 -8.91 -5.97 6.78
C SER A 75 -7.67 -5.75 5.91
N SER A 76 -7.71 -6.30 4.69
CA SER A 76 -6.60 -6.20 3.74
C SER A 76 -7.09 -5.57 2.45
N TYR A 77 -6.76 -4.29 2.27
CA TYR A 77 -7.11 -3.53 1.08
C TYR A 77 -5.90 -2.79 0.54
N THR A 78 -5.90 -2.59 -0.76
CA THR A 78 -4.94 -1.71 -1.43
C THR A 78 -5.71 -0.51 -1.96
N TYR A 79 -5.17 0.68 -1.77
CA TYR A 79 -5.81 1.94 -2.15
C TYR A 79 -4.98 2.63 -3.22
N LEU A 80 -5.66 3.11 -4.27
CA LEU A 80 -5.05 3.90 -5.33
C LEU A 80 -5.39 5.37 -5.09
N ILE A 81 -4.36 6.17 -4.87
CA ILE A 81 -4.50 7.60 -4.58
C ILE A 81 -3.82 8.38 -5.70
N ASP A 82 -4.51 9.39 -6.22
CA ASP A 82 -3.99 10.20 -7.32
C ASP A 82 -3.01 11.28 -6.81
N PRO A 83 -2.32 12.00 -7.71
CA PRO A 83 -1.36 13.04 -7.30
C PRO A 83 -1.95 14.18 -6.49
N ASN A 84 -3.27 14.38 -6.54
CA ASN A 84 -3.95 15.40 -5.77
C ASN A 84 -4.38 14.92 -4.38
N GLY A 85 -4.06 13.66 -4.03
CA GLY A 85 -4.39 13.09 -2.74
C GLY A 85 -5.79 12.49 -2.66
N ASN A 86 -6.47 12.33 -3.79
CA ASN A 86 -7.83 11.76 -3.82
C ASN A 86 -7.80 10.25 -3.99
N LEU A 87 -8.59 9.56 -3.17
CA LEU A 87 -8.76 8.11 -3.29
C LEU A 87 -9.59 7.83 -4.54
N ARG A 88 -9.03 7.05 -5.47
CA ARG A 88 -9.67 6.73 -6.75
C ARG A 88 -10.23 5.32 -6.80
N LEU A 89 -9.54 4.35 -6.26
CA LEU A 89 -9.94 2.94 -6.29
C LEU A 89 -9.51 2.23 -5.02
N THR A 90 -10.27 1.21 -4.66
CA THR A 90 -9.96 0.31 -3.56
C THR A 90 -9.98 -1.12 -4.09
N TYR A 91 -8.91 -1.86 -3.83
CA TYR A 91 -8.80 -3.25 -4.24
C TYR A 91 -8.88 -4.15 -3.02
N ALA A 92 -9.81 -5.10 -3.05
CA ALA A 92 -9.86 -6.15 -2.02
C ALA A 92 -8.81 -7.21 -2.34
N TYR A 93 -8.30 -7.89 -1.34
CA TYR A 93 -7.38 -9.00 -1.52
C TYR A 93 -8.18 -10.28 -1.81
N PRO A 94 -7.78 -11.12 -2.78
CA PRO A 94 -6.66 -10.89 -3.70
C PRO A 94 -7.08 -10.09 -4.93
N SER A 95 -6.14 -9.30 -5.46
CA SER A 95 -6.32 -8.61 -6.74
C SER A 95 -5.18 -8.99 -7.68
N THR A 96 -5.34 -8.71 -8.98
CA THR A 96 -4.34 -9.11 -9.97
C THR A 96 -3.39 -7.95 -10.29
N PRO A 97 -2.09 -8.25 -10.49
CA PRO A 97 -1.13 -7.22 -10.89
C PRO A 97 -1.52 -6.53 -12.20
N GLU A 98 -2.09 -7.29 -13.12
CA GLU A 98 -2.49 -6.80 -14.45
C GLU A 98 -3.57 -5.72 -14.33
N GLN A 99 -4.55 -5.93 -13.46
CA GLN A 99 -5.63 -4.98 -13.25
C GLN A 99 -5.10 -3.69 -12.61
N ILE A 100 -4.26 -3.82 -11.60
CA ILE A 100 -3.67 -2.65 -10.92
C ILE A 100 -2.82 -1.85 -11.90
N ALA A 101 -1.98 -2.51 -12.69
CA ALA A 101 -1.14 -1.85 -13.70
C ALA A 101 -1.99 -1.14 -14.75
N ALA A 102 -3.07 -1.78 -15.22
CA ALA A 102 -3.96 -1.19 -16.22
C ALA A 102 -4.64 0.07 -15.69
N ASP A 103 -5.09 0.04 -14.44
CA ASP A 103 -5.74 1.19 -13.81
C ASP A 103 -4.76 2.34 -13.60
N LEU A 104 -3.52 2.06 -13.20
CA LEU A 104 -2.49 3.08 -13.08
C LEU A 104 -2.18 3.73 -14.43
N LYS A 105 -2.10 2.94 -15.50
CA LYS A 105 -1.88 3.48 -16.84
C LYS A 105 -3.00 4.42 -17.28
N LEU A 106 -4.23 4.09 -16.94
CA LEU A 106 -5.38 4.97 -17.22
C LEU A 106 -5.27 6.28 -16.45
N LEU A 107 -4.85 6.21 -15.19
CA LEU A 107 -4.68 7.39 -14.37
C LEU A 107 -3.59 8.31 -14.93
N PHE A 108 -2.47 7.75 -15.42
CA PHE A 108 -1.40 8.54 -16.02
C PHE A 108 -1.87 9.30 -17.27
N ARG A 109 -2.77 8.70 -18.04
CA ARG A 109 -3.31 9.36 -19.24
C ARG A 109 -4.19 10.56 -18.93
N LYS A 110 -4.82 10.57 -17.75
CA LYS A 110 -5.74 11.63 -17.34
C LYS A 110 -5.05 12.77 -16.60
N ASN A 111 -3.86 12.52 -16.17
CA ASN A 111 -3.05 13.49 -15.43
C ASN A 111 -1.71 13.79 -16.20
#